data_67bf2c5e43aae4964cadb1046928c224
#
_entry.id   67bf2c5e43aae4964cadb1046928c224
#
_cell.length_a   1.000
_cell.length_b   1.000
_cell.length_c   1.000
_cell.angle_alpha   90.00
_cell.angle_beta   90.00
_cell.angle_gamma   90.00
#
_symmetry.space_group_name_H-M   'P 1'
#
loop_
_entity.id
_entity.type
_entity.pdbx_description
1 polymer ?
#
loop_
_entity_poly.entity_id
_entity_poly.type
_entity_poly.pdbx_seq_one_letter_code
_entity_poly.pdbx_strand_id
1 'polypeptide(L)'
;MAENQNTEWKESWRDEYLKWICGFANAQGGKIYIGTDDDGTVIGVPDSKKLLEDIPNKVRDILGIIVDVNLLTHDGKEYIEICVNPSSYPVNYKGEYHYRSGSTKQLLRGASLTEFLLSKTGYKWDAVPVDGVTVEDLDKESFDIFRREALRSGRMTEEDLNMSNEQLLDSLGLFEQGRLKRAAILLFHRNPEKWVTGAYIKIGYFGEGSDLRYQDEIHGSLFIQADRVIELIYLKYMKAIISYDNVTRIETYPLPKAAVREAVYNAIIHSNYAALVPIQIRIHEDAMYISNDCVFPVGWTIETLMERHRSQPYNPNIANGFFRAGYVETWGRGIEKICEACKKHGVPMPEYTLHLEDIMVKFTPLGQKNFLKDQNVLINDPLNDLLDDSLEKIILSAIRENPHITQAQLATKLNRSDRQTRRVIKELREKGIIERIGSRKSGQWIVK
;
A
#
# COMPACT_ATOMS: atom_id res chain seq x y z
N MET A 1 -33.99 -4.35 24.94
CA MET A 1 -32.73 -3.81 24.33
C MET A 1 -31.96 -4.96 23.74
N ALA A 2 -31.36 -4.83 22.54
CA ALA A 2 -30.58 -5.94 21.96
C ALA A 2 -29.17 -6.04 22.56
N GLU A 3 -28.60 -7.25 22.60
CA GLU A 3 -27.18 -7.45 22.93
C GLU A 3 -26.30 -6.55 22.06
N ASN A 4 -25.21 -6.04 22.64
CA ASN A 4 -24.33 -5.09 21.96
C ASN A 4 -22.86 -5.29 22.36
N GLN A 5 -21.99 -4.37 21.91
CA GLN A 5 -20.55 -4.43 22.20
C GLN A 5 -20.24 -4.59 23.69
N ASN A 6 -21.04 -4.01 24.59
CA ASN A 6 -20.75 -3.91 26.02
C ASN A 6 -21.78 -4.63 26.91
N THR A 7 -22.74 -5.36 26.33
CA THR A 7 -23.81 -6.02 27.09
C THR A 7 -24.12 -7.38 26.52
N GLU A 8 -24.22 -8.36 27.41
CA GLU A 8 -24.60 -9.75 27.12
C GLU A 8 -25.59 -10.23 28.13
N TRP A 9 -26.63 -11.02 27.72
CA TRP A 9 -27.67 -11.60 28.56
C TRP A 9 -27.64 -13.10 28.51
N LYS A 10 -27.90 -13.75 29.66
CA LYS A 10 -27.95 -15.21 29.80
C LYS A 10 -28.99 -15.61 30.83
N GLU A 11 -29.78 -16.57 30.47
CA GLU A 11 -30.83 -17.08 31.36
C GLU A 11 -30.30 -17.76 32.62
N SER A 12 -29.16 -18.44 32.52
CA SER A 12 -28.52 -19.17 33.62
C SER A 12 -27.01 -19.13 33.51
N TRP A 13 -26.30 -19.40 34.62
CA TRP A 13 -24.83 -19.47 34.59
C TRP A 13 -24.36 -20.81 34.01
N ARG A 14 -23.34 -20.72 33.13
CA ARG A 14 -22.55 -21.85 32.65
C ARG A 14 -21.07 -21.48 32.63
N ASP A 15 -20.19 -22.40 33.00
CA ASP A 15 -18.73 -22.12 33.05
C ASP A 15 -18.13 -21.73 31.68
N GLU A 16 -18.77 -22.13 30.59
CA GLU A 16 -18.35 -21.69 29.24
C GLU A 16 -18.49 -20.18 29.02
N TYR A 17 -19.28 -19.46 29.84
CA TYR A 17 -19.43 -18.01 29.76
C TYR A 17 -18.17 -17.26 30.23
N LEU A 18 -17.20 -17.94 30.85
CA LEU A 18 -15.88 -17.41 31.07
C LEU A 18 -15.21 -16.97 29.76
N LYS A 19 -15.57 -17.56 28.60
CA LYS A 19 -15.13 -17.11 27.29
C LYS A 19 -15.64 -15.70 26.94
N TRP A 20 -16.85 -15.35 27.37
CA TRP A 20 -17.42 -14.02 27.18
C TRP A 20 -16.71 -13.00 28.07
N ILE A 21 -16.46 -13.36 29.35
CA ILE A 21 -15.69 -12.52 30.28
C ILE A 21 -14.29 -12.28 29.72
N CYS A 22 -13.62 -13.30 29.20
CA CYS A 22 -12.35 -13.20 28.50
C CYS A 22 -12.46 -12.21 27.32
N GLY A 23 -13.50 -12.35 26.50
CA GLY A 23 -13.75 -11.48 25.36
C GLY A 23 -13.95 -10.02 25.73
N PHE A 24 -14.71 -9.74 26.79
CA PHE A 24 -14.89 -8.38 27.31
C PHE A 24 -13.60 -7.81 27.89
N ALA A 25 -12.86 -8.58 28.71
CA ALA A 25 -11.59 -8.14 29.28
C ALA A 25 -10.54 -7.81 28.21
N ASN A 26 -10.54 -8.54 27.12
CA ASN A 26 -9.63 -8.31 25.99
C ASN A 26 -10.04 -7.11 25.11
N ALA A 27 -11.33 -6.77 25.11
CA ALA A 27 -11.89 -5.65 24.33
C ALA A 27 -12.07 -4.39 25.20
N GLN A 28 -13.23 -3.78 25.17
CA GLN A 28 -13.58 -2.51 25.82
C GLN A 28 -14.20 -2.69 27.21
N GLY A 29 -14.24 -3.93 27.71
CA GLY A 29 -15.01 -4.25 28.90
C GLY A 29 -16.51 -4.37 28.59
N GLY A 30 -17.32 -4.58 29.64
CA GLY A 30 -18.76 -4.68 29.52
C GLY A 30 -19.44 -5.36 30.69
N LYS A 31 -20.71 -5.69 30.52
CA LYS A 31 -21.54 -6.30 31.54
C LYS A 31 -22.21 -7.58 31.02
N ILE A 32 -22.24 -8.60 31.86
CA ILE A 32 -22.97 -9.83 31.60
C ILE A 32 -24.04 -9.95 32.68
N TYR A 33 -25.27 -10.14 32.25
CA TYR A 33 -26.41 -10.35 33.14
C TYR A 33 -26.84 -11.83 33.13
N ILE A 34 -26.90 -12.47 34.29
CA ILE A 34 -27.32 -13.83 34.46
C ILE A 34 -28.69 -13.86 35.14
N GLY A 35 -29.64 -14.54 34.56
CA GLY A 35 -31.05 -14.54 34.97
C GLY A 35 -31.89 -13.55 34.13
N THR A 36 -31.44 -13.28 32.90
CA THR A 36 -32.16 -12.48 31.89
C THR A 36 -32.32 -13.27 30.60
N ASP A 37 -33.42 -13.07 29.92
CA ASP A 37 -33.63 -13.62 28.58
C ASP A 37 -32.95 -12.76 27.51
N ASP A 38 -33.02 -13.17 26.24
CA ASP A 38 -32.37 -12.50 25.11
C ASP A 38 -32.95 -11.09 24.82
N ASP A 39 -34.12 -10.75 25.36
CA ASP A 39 -34.72 -9.41 25.27
C ASP A 39 -34.36 -8.51 26.45
N GLY A 40 -33.61 -9.04 27.42
CA GLY A 40 -33.21 -8.36 28.65
C GLY A 40 -34.25 -8.37 29.75
N THR A 41 -35.30 -9.21 29.63
CA THR A 41 -36.32 -9.41 30.68
C THR A 41 -35.76 -10.26 31.82
N VAL A 42 -35.94 -9.83 33.06
CA VAL A 42 -35.43 -10.56 34.21
C VAL A 42 -36.32 -11.78 34.47
N ILE A 43 -35.74 -12.96 34.34
CA ILE A 43 -36.36 -14.24 34.64
C ILE A 43 -35.98 -14.79 36.02
N GLY A 44 -34.83 -14.30 36.56
CA GLY A 44 -34.27 -14.70 37.85
C GLY A 44 -33.32 -15.89 37.77
N VAL A 45 -32.50 -16.06 38.80
CA VAL A 45 -31.58 -17.22 38.92
C VAL A 45 -31.86 -18.02 40.17
N PRO A 46 -31.83 -19.34 40.13
CA PRO A 46 -31.78 -20.18 41.34
C PRO A 46 -30.38 -20.02 41.98
N ASP A 47 -30.31 -20.16 43.31
CA ASP A 47 -29.04 -20.15 44.05
C ASP A 47 -28.16 -18.93 43.87
N SER A 48 -28.74 -17.71 43.75
CA SER A 48 -28.06 -16.45 43.54
C SER A 48 -26.85 -16.21 44.48
N LYS A 49 -27.01 -16.56 45.76
CA LYS A 49 -25.95 -16.46 46.80
C LYS A 49 -24.74 -17.34 46.47
N LYS A 50 -24.96 -18.56 46.01
CA LYS A 50 -23.89 -19.47 45.60
C LYS A 50 -23.14 -18.92 44.38
N LEU A 51 -23.85 -18.37 43.40
CA LEU A 51 -23.24 -17.78 42.19
C LEU A 51 -22.42 -16.56 42.52
N LEU A 52 -22.78 -15.75 43.53
CA LEU A 52 -21.97 -14.61 44.00
C LEU A 52 -20.60 -15.03 44.53
N GLU A 53 -20.45 -16.25 45.06
CA GLU A 53 -19.17 -16.79 45.51
C GLU A 53 -18.45 -17.57 44.41
N ASP A 54 -19.15 -18.36 43.64
CA ASP A 54 -18.59 -19.26 42.62
C ASP A 54 -18.02 -18.48 41.41
N ILE A 55 -18.74 -17.46 40.91
CA ILE A 55 -18.35 -16.73 39.72
C ILE A 55 -17.01 -15.97 39.89
N PRO A 56 -16.82 -15.13 40.93
CA PRO A 56 -15.55 -14.43 41.14
C PRO A 56 -14.37 -15.39 41.30
N ASN A 57 -14.57 -16.52 42.04
CA ASN A 57 -13.53 -17.51 42.24
C ASN A 57 -13.12 -18.17 40.91
N LYS A 58 -14.10 -18.60 40.11
CA LYS A 58 -13.84 -19.22 38.78
C LYS A 58 -13.15 -18.22 37.82
N VAL A 59 -13.59 -16.98 37.83
CA VAL A 59 -12.95 -15.93 36.97
C VAL A 59 -11.48 -15.74 37.38
N ARG A 60 -11.21 -15.58 38.67
CA ARG A 60 -9.85 -15.46 39.17
C ARG A 60 -8.98 -16.67 38.84
N ASP A 61 -9.50 -17.87 39.14
CA ASP A 61 -8.70 -19.10 39.03
C ASP A 61 -8.45 -19.55 37.59
N ILE A 62 -9.37 -19.21 36.65
CA ILE A 62 -9.26 -19.65 35.25
C ILE A 62 -8.75 -18.54 34.33
N LEU A 63 -9.18 -17.29 34.57
CA LEU A 63 -8.82 -16.16 33.70
C LEU A 63 -7.71 -15.26 34.29
N GLY A 64 -7.42 -15.41 35.58
CA GLY A 64 -6.39 -14.60 36.25
C GLY A 64 -6.77 -13.11 36.44
N ILE A 65 -8.04 -12.77 36.34
CA ILE A 65 -8.55 -11.40 36.50
C ILE A 65 -9.59 -11.31 37.62
N ILE A 66 -9.87 -10.08 38.05
CA ILE A 66 -10.91 -9.78 39.03
C ILE A 66 -12.06 -9.09 38.32
N VAL A 67 -13.28 -9.45 38.64
CA VAL A 67 -14.51 -8.83 38.15
C VAL A 67 -15.41 -8.46 39.33
N ASP A 68 -16.23 -7.42 39.16
CA ASP A 68 -17.26 -7.09 40.14
C ASP A 68 -18.53 -7.93 39.83
N VAL A 69 -19.05 -8.58 40.85
CA VAL A 69 -20.27 -9.41 40.73
C VAL A 69 -21.30 -8.89 41.70
N ASN A 70 -22.39 -8.40 41.18
CA ASN A 70 -23.46 -7.76 41.95
C ASN A 70 -24.77 -8.58 41.90
N LEU A 71 -25.42 -8.72 43.03
CA LEU A 71 -26.77 -9.25 43.12
C LEU A 71 -27.76 -8.10 42.96
N LEU A 72 -28.61 -8.20 41.95
CA LEU A 72 -29.65 -7.23 41.67
C LEU A 72 -31.03 -7.88 41.80
N THR A 73 -32.06 -7.06 42.06
CA THR A 73 -33.45 -7.54 42.18
C THR A 73 -34.34 -6.67 41.28
N HIS A 74 -35.22 -7.32 40.52
CA HIS A 74 -36.25 -6.68 39.73
C HIS A 74 -37.54 -7.48 39.78
N ASP A 75 -38.67 -6.85 40.13
CA ASP A 75 -39.96 -7.49 40.33
C ASP A 75 -39.93 -8.74 41.22
N GLY A 76 -39.14 -8.67 42.30
CA GLY A 76 -38.99 -9.76 43.27
C GLY A 76 -38.13 -10.95 42.78
N LYS A 77 -37.53 -10.86 41.61
CA LYS A 77 -36.61 -11.85 41.03
C LYS A 77 -35.18 -11.40 41.21
N GLU A 78 -34.31 -12.27 41.71
CA GLU A 78 -32.88 -12.02 41.84
C GLU A 78 -32.14 -12.40 40.56
N TYR A 79 -31.22 -11.56 40.13
CA TYR A 79 -30.34 -11.79 38.98
C TYR A 79 -28.93 -11.22 39.25
N ILE A 80 -27.93 -11.66 38.50
CA ILE A 80 -26.55 -11.30 38.73
C ILE A 80 -26.02 -10.40 37.59
N GLU A 81 -25.38 -9.30 37.95
CA GLU A 81 -24.58 -8.46 37.06
C GLU A 81 -23.09 -8.77 37.28
N ILE A 82 -22.38 -9.09 36.20
CA ILE A 82 -20.93 -9.24 36.17
C ILE A 82 -20.35 -8.05 35.40
N CYS A 83 -19.60 -7.17 36.09
CA CYS A 83 -18.92 -6.04 35.45
C CYS A 83 -17.48 -6.43 35.12
N VAL A 84 -17.13 -6.37 33.86
CA VAL A 84 -15.80 -6.73 33.35
C VAL A 84 -15.11 -5.47 32.87
N ASN A 85 -14.00 -5.12 33.52
CA ASN A 85 -13.16 -4.01 33.08
C ASN A 85 -12.19 -4.45 31.96
N PRO A 86 -11.80 -3.54 31.03
CA PRO A 86 -10.76 -3.84 30.06
C PRO A 86 -9.44 -4.18 30.77
N SER A 87 -8.81 -5.28 30.38
CA SER A 87 -7.50 -5.67 30.90
C SER A 87 -6.38 -5.02 30.11
N SER A 88 -5.33 -4.56 30.81
CA SER A 88 -4.09 -4.08 30.19
C SER A 88 -3.24 -5.22 29.63
N TYR A 89 -3.46 -6.44 30.11
CA TYR A 89 -2.72 -7.62 29.72
C TYR A 89 -3.63 -8.58 28.92
N PRO A 90 -3.06 -9.44 28.03
CA PRO A 90 -3.84 -10.42 27.32
C PRO A 90 -4.43 -11.46 28.28
N VAL A 91 -5.73 -11.63 28.24
CA VAL A 91 -6.45 -12.63 29.03
C VAL A 91 -6.76 -13.83 28.14
N ASN A 92 -6.50 -15.05 28.63
CA ASN A 92 -6.86 -16.27 27.91
C ASN A 92 -7.79 -17.17 28.73
N TYR A 93 -8.62 -17.92 28.03
CA TYR A 93 -9.41 -19.01 28.58
C TYR A 93 -8.84 -20.33 28.08
N LYS A 94 -8.16 -21.05 28.96
CA LYS A 94 -7.54 -22.36 28.63
C LYS A 94 -6.65 -22.34 27.39
N GLY A 95 -5.85 -21.27 27.23
CA GLY A 95 -4.97 -21.06 26.08
C GLY A 95 -5.63 -20.42 24.86
N GLU A 96 -6.94 -20.21 24.87
CA GLU A 96 -7.66 -19.51 23.80
C GLU A 96 -7.86 -18.03 24.15
N TYR A 97 -7.57 -17.13 23.18
CA TYR A 97 -7.81 -15.69 23.33
C TYR A 97 -9.11 -15.33 22.62
N HIS A 98 -10.07 -14.87 23.40
CA HIS A 98 -11.36 -14.40 22.88
C HIS A 98 -11.41 -12.89 22.90
N TYR A 99 -12.09 -12.30 21.92
CA TYR A 99 -12.27 -10.85 21.75
C TYR A 99 -13.74 -10.54 21.48
N ARG A 100 -14.29 -9.50 22.12
CA ARG A 100 -15.67 -9.05 21.89
C ARG A 100 -15.70 -8.09 20.70
N SER A 101 -16.49 -8.41 19.67
CA SER A 101 -16.71 -7.56 18.51
C SER A 101 -18.20 -7.50 18.20
N GLY A 102 -18.81 -6.34 18.34
CA GLY A 102 -20.27 -6.19 18.29
C GLY A 102 -20.96 -7.04 19.36
N SER A 103 -21.98 -7.80 18.99
CA SER A 103 -22.67 -8.77 19.86
C SER A 103 -22.04 -10.18 19.82
N THR A 104 -20.86 -10.35 19.19
CA THR A 104 -20.24 -11.65 19.03
C THR A 104 -18.94 -11.80 19.80
N LYS A 105 -18.63 -13.03 20.18
CA LYS A 105 -17.35 -13.41 20.76
C LYS A 105 -16.52 -14.11 19.69
N GLN A 106 -15.38 -13.54 19.34
CA GLN A 106 -14.47 -14.07 18.34
C GLN A 106 -13.27 -14.76 18.98
N LEU A 107 -12.83 -15.88 18.43
CA LEU A 107 -11.59 -16.53 18.81
C LEU A 107 -10.47 -15.98 17.93
N LEU A 108 -9.48 -15.32 18.55
CA LEU A 108 -8.33 -14.79 17.84
C LEU A 108 -7.37 -15.90 17.41
N ARG A 109 -6.93 -15.88 16.16
CA ARG A 109 -5.98 -16.84 15.57
C ARG A 109 -5.08 -16.15 14.56
N GLY A 110 -3.89 -16.76 14.27
CA GLY A 110 -2.99 -16.28 13.25
C GLY A 110 -2.56 -14.82 13.45
N ALA A 111 -2.64 -14.01 12.41
CA ALA A 111 -2.22 -12.60 12.42
C ALA A 111 -2.96 -11.76 13.46
N SER A 112 -4.29 -11.91 13.58
CA SER A 112 -5.11 -11.17 14.55
C SER A 112 -4.73 -11.47 16.00
N LEU A 113 -4.35 -12.71 16.32
CA LEU A 113 -3.84 -13.06 17.64
C LEU A 113 -2.47 -12.41 17.90
N THR A 114 -1.57 -12.47 16.93
CA THR A 114 -0.24 -11.85 17.05
C THR A 114 -0.35 -10.34 17.28
N GLU A 115 -1.18 -9.67 16.50
CA GLU A 115 -1.42 -8.23 16.63
C GLU A 115 -2.03 -7.86 17.99
N PHE A 116 -3.04 -8.61 18.42
CA PHE A 116 -3.64 -8.44 19.74
C PHE A 116 -2.61 -8.57 20.87
N LEU A 117 -1.78 -9.63 20.85
CA LEU A 117 -0.75 -9.85 21.87
C LEU A 117 0.27 -8.69 21.89
N LEU A 118 0.73 -8.26 20.73
CA LEU A 118 1.65 -7.12 20.60
C LEU A 118 1.02 -5.84 21.12
N SER A 119 -0.24 -5.56 20.78
CA SER A 119 -0.94 -4.36 21.24
C SER A 119 -1.06 -4.30 22.76
N LYS A 120 -1.30 -5.44 23.42
CA LYS A 120 -1.39 -5.54 24.89
C LYS A 120 -0.02 -5.42 25.58
N THR A 121 1.08 -5.80 24.93
CA THR A 121 2.44 -5.65 25.47
C THR A 121 3.04 -4.27 25.19
N GLY A 122 2.35 -3.42 24.42
CA GLY A 122 2.85 -2.10 24.02
C GLY A 122 3.89 -2.13 22.91
N TYR A 123 4.24 -3.31 22.38
CA TYR A 123 5.12 -3.45 21.23
C TYR A 123 4.37 -3.20 19.93
N LYS A 124 5.00 -2.47 19.03
CA LYS A 124 4.63 -2.46 17.62
C LYS A 124 5.30 -3.63 16.91
N TRP A 125 4.72 -4.07 15.80
CA TRP A 125 5.21 -5.24 15.07
C TRP A 125 6.68 -5.09 14.63
N ASP A 126 7.06 -3.90 14.20
CA ASP A 126 8.42 -3.57 13.74
C ASP A 126 9.46 -3.43 14.87
N ALA A 127 8.99 -3.34 16.12
CA ALA A 127 9.83 -3.22 17.32
C ALA A 127 10.24 -4.58 17.91
N VAL A 128 9.68 -5.70 17.42
CA VAL A 128 9.97 -7.03 17.96
C VAL A 128 11.41 -7.43 17.63
N PRO A 129 12.22 -7.83 18.65
CA PRO A 129 13.57 -8.35 18.43
C PRO A 129 13.57 -9.67 17.65
N VAL A 130 14.60 -9.91 16.86
CA VAL A 130 14.78 -11.11 16.04
C VAL A 130 16.06 -11.83 16.46
N ASP A 131 16.00 -13.15 16.58
CA ASP A 131 17.15 -13.98 16.89
C ASP A 131 17.87 -14.44 15.61
N GLY A 132 19.17 -14.75 15.73
CA GLY A 132 19.96 -15.36 14.66
C GLY A 132 20.36 -14.40 13.53
N VAL A 133 20.36 -13.08 13.80
CA VAL A 133 20.85 -12.05 12.89
C VAL A 133 21.70 -11.04 13.68
N THR A 134 22.83 -10.67 13.10
CA THR A 134 23.78 -9.73 13.69
C THR A 134 23.99 -8.50 12.80
N VAL A 135 24.74 -7.51 13.27
CA VAL A 135 25.04 -6.28 12.50
C VAL A 135 25.86 -6.59 11.25
N GLU A 136 26.72 -7.62 11.33
CA GLU A 136 27.57 -8.07 10.22
C GLU A 136 26.77 -8.68 9.07
N ASP A 137 25.54 -9.16 9.34
CA ASP A 137 24.63 -9.69 8.31
C ASP A 137 23.92 -8.57 7.53
N LEU A 138 23.99 -7.32 8.03
CA LEU A 138 23.32 -6.18 7.41
C LEU A 138 24.12 -5.66 6.20
N ASP A 139 23.40 -5.09 5.25
CA ASP A 139 23.95 -4.68 3.96
C ASP A 139 24.63 -3.31 4.01
N LYS A 140 25.85 -3.26 3.55
CA LYS A 140 26.64 -2.02 3.50
C LYS A 140 26.00 -0.96 2.59
N GLU A 141 25.47 -1.35 1.44
CA GLU A 141 24.84 -0.42 0.50
C GLU A 141 23.67 0.33 1.16
N SER A 142 22.89 -0.37 1.97
CA SER A 142 21.77 0.19 2.71
C SER A 142 22.21 1.25 3.73
N PHE A 143 23.33 1.01 4.44
CA PHE A 143 23.92 2.01 5.33
C PHE A 143 24.47 3.21 4.56
N ASP A 144 25.11 2.99 3.42
CA ASP A 144 25.66 4.05 2.58
C ASP A 144 24.53 4.95 2.02
N ILE A 145 23.41 4.35 1.59
CA ILE A 145 22.21 5.08 1.18
C ILE A 145 21.68 5.92 2.35
N PHE A 146 21.45 5.29 3.52
CA PHE A 146 20.95 5.99 4.69
C PHE A 146 21.81 7.20 5.05
N ARG A 147 23.12 7.02 5.19
CA ARG A 147 24.06 8.09 5.57
C ARG A 147 24.04 9.23 4.57
N ARG A 148 24.09 8.91 3.27
CA ARG A 148 24.04 9.90 2.19
C ARG A 148 22.76 10.74 2.24
N GLU A 149 21.62 10.09 2.36
CA GLU A 149 20.33 10.79 2.35
C GLU A 149 20.08 11.56 3.65
N ALA A 150 20.48 11.01 4.81
CA ALA A 150 20.38 11.69 6.11
C ALA A 150 21.22 12.97 6.15
N LEU A 151 22.46 12.91 5.63
CA LEU A 151 23.33 14.09 5.50
C LEU A 151 22.70 15.12 4.55
N ARG A 152 22.27 14.68 3.37
CA ARG A 152 21.65 15.54 2.35
C ARG A 152 20.39 16.26 2.85
N SER A 153 19.62 15.61 3.70
CA SER A 153 18.39 16.18 4.29
C SER A 153 18.67 17.12 5.47
N GLY A 154 19.90 17.12 6.01
CA GLY A 154 20.28 17.89 7.19
C GLY A 154 19.63 17.41 8.49
N ARG A 155 19.09 16.20 8.53
CA ARG A 155 18.42 15.63 9.72
C ARG A 155 19.35 14.89 10.67
N MET A 156 20.53 14.59 10.19
CA MET A 156 21.65 14.08 10.99
C MET A 156 22.92 14.83 10.61
N THR A 157 23.81 15.02 11.57
CA THR A 157 25.09 15.68 11.37
C THR A 157 26.13 14.72 10.81
N GLU A 158 27.23 15.23 10.27
CA GLU A 158 28.36 14.40 9.83
C GLU A 158 28.93 13.58 11.00
N GLU A 159 28.96 14.16 12.21
CA GLU A 159 29.42 13.49 13.42
C GLU A 159 28.53 12.30 13.79
N ASP A 160 27.19 12.47 13.74
CA ASP A 160 26.22 11.38 13.96
C ASP A 160 26.41 10.25 12.93
N LEU A 161 26.79 10.56 11.70
CA LEU A 161 26.91 9.60 10.62
C LEU A 161 28.27 8.89 10.57
N ASN A 162 29.30 9.40 11.28
CA ASN A 162 30.60 8.78 11.40
C ASN A 162 30.64 7.64 12.45
N MET A 163 29.55 7.39 13.16
CA MET A 163 29.42 6.28 14.08
C MET A 163 29.55 4.92 13.39
N SER A 164 29.93 3.89 14.16
CA SER A 164 29.84 2.49 13.69
C SER A 164 28.39 2.15 13.30
N ASN A 165 28.20 1.09 12.51
CA ASN A 165 26.84 0.64 12.17
C ASN A 165 26.04 0.26 13.42
N GLU A 166 26.68 -0.37 14.40
CA GLU A 166 26.05 -0.75 15.66
C GLU A 166 25.57 0.48 16.45
N GLN A 167 26.45 1.49 16.60
CA GLN A 167 26.10 2.74 17.29
C GLN A 167 24.99 3.50 16.54
N LEU A 168 25.01 3.49 15.20
CA LEU A 168 23.96 4.10 14.40
C LEU A 168 22.62 3.40 14.62
N LEU A 169 22.58 2.08 14.58
CA LEU A 169 21.36 1.30 14.84
C LEU A 169 20.81 1.53 16.26
N ASP A 170 21.70 1.63 17.25
CA ASP A 170 21.31 1.96 18.62
C ASP A 170 20.71 3.36 18.72
N SER A 171 21.34 4.36 18.09
CA SER A 171 20.83 5.73 18.04
C SER A 171 19.47 5.86 17.34
N LEU A 172 19.16 4.96 16.41
CA LEU A 172 17.87 4.84 15.73
C LEU A 172 16.84 4.04 16.55
N GLY A 173 17.24 3.48 17.71
CA GLY A 173 16.38 2.64 18.54
C GLY A 173 16.07 1.27 17.93
N LEU A 174 16.94 0.76 17.09
CA LEU A 174 16.77 -0.50 16.33
C LEU A 174 17.35 -1.73 17.02
N PHE A 175 17.94 -1.54 18.23
CA PHE A 175 18.36 -2.62 19.11
C PHE A 175 17.44 -2.76 20.33
N GLU A 176 17.36 -3.95 20.85
CA GLU A 176 16.78 -4.25 22.15
C GLU A 176 17.50 -5.42 22.80
N GLN A 177 18.12 -5.20 23.95
CA GLN A 177 18.89 -6.21 24.69
C GLN A 177 19.94 -6.92 23.82
N GLY A 178 20.65 -6.18 22.98
CA GLY A 178 21.69 -6.71 22.07
C GLY A 178 21.15 -7.44 20.84
N ARG A 179 19.82 -7.42 20.59
CA ARG A 179 19.18 -8.03 19.42
C ARG A 179 18.64 -6.97 18.47
N LEU A 180 18.72 -7.24 17.18
CA LEU A 180 18.16 -6.38 16.13
C LEU A 180 16.64 -6.52 16.12
N LYS A 181 15.94 -5.38 16.02
CA LYS A 181 14.50 -5.34 15.79
C LYS A 181 14.14 -5.67 14.33
N ARG A 182 12.92 -6.10 14.07
CA ARG A 182 12.41 -6.34 12.69
C ARG A 182 12.63 -5.13 11.78
N ALA A 183 12.45 -3.92 12.30
CA ALA A 183 12.73 -2.70 11.56
C ALA A 183 14.18 -2.60 11.08
N ALA A 184 15.17 -3.02 11.89
CA ALA A 184 16.57 -3.02 11.49
C ALA A 184 16.81 -3.94 10.29
N ILE A 185 16.20 -5.13 10.32
CA ILE A 185 16.30 -6.11 9.22
C ILE A 185 15.65 -5.55 7.96
N LEU A 186 14.44 -5.02 8.06
CA LEU A 186 13.74 -4.45 6.90
C LEU A 186 14.49 -3.26 6.30
N LEU A 187 15.03 -2.37 7.12
CA LEU A 187 15.72 -1.16 6.67
C LEU A 187 17.14 -1.44 6.12
N PHE A 188 17.85 -2.43 6.66
CA PHE A 188 19.28 -2.58 6.41
C PHE A 188 19.73 -3.98 5.95
N HIS A 189 18.89 -5.01 5.93
CA HIS A 189 19.31 -6.33 5.46
C HIS A 189 19.10 -6.47 3.95
N ARG A 190 20.09 -7.09 3.26
CA ARG A 190 20.04 -7.29 1.80
C ARG A 190 18.87 -8.17 1.33
N ASN A 191 18.46 -9.12 2.16
CA ASN A 191 17.35 -10.02 1.86
C ASN A 191 16.42 -10.14 3.09
N PRO A 192 15.57 -9.12 3.35
CA PRO A 192 14.66 -9.12 4.48
C PRO A 192 13.58 -10.21 4.38
N GLU A 193 13.31 -10.72 3.18
CA GLU A 193 12.31 -11.74 2.89
C GLU A 193 12.58 -13.08 3.58
N LYS A 194 13.82 -13.32 4.04
CA LYS A 194 14.13 -14.47 4.90
C LYS A 194 13.30 -14.49 6.19
N TRP A 195 12.93 -13.31 6.70
CA TRP A 195 12.16 -13.14 7.93
C TRP A 195 10.72 -12.67 7.66
N VAL A 196 10.53 -11.94 6.57
CA VAL A 196 9.26 -11.32 6.21
C VAL A 196 9.02 -11.54 4.72
N THR A 197 8.41 -12.66 4.35
CA THR A 197 8.25 -13.13 2.97
C THR A 197 7.67 -12.08 2.02
N GLY A 198 6.77 -11.21 2.49
CA GLY A 198 6.16 -10.13 1.68
C GLY A 198 6.95 -8.82 1.66
N ALA A 199 8.21 -8.77 2.18
CA ALA A 199 8.98 -7.53 2.26
C ALA A 199 9.64 -7.13 0.94
N TYR A 200 8.87 -7.05 -0.14
CA TYR A 200 9.30 -6.58 -1.46
C TYR A 200 8.16 -5.85 -2.17
N ILE A 201 8.44 -5.22 -3.31
CA ILE A 201 7.46 -4.46 -4.08
C ILE A 201 7.29 -5.11 -5.45
N LYS A 202 6.03 -5.35 -5.86
CA LYS A 202 5.67 -5.79 -7.22
C LYS A 202 5.20 -4.62 -8.06
N ILE A 203 5.70 -4.53 -9.29
CA ILE A 203 5.17 -3.60 -10.30
C ILE A 203 4.72 -4.41 -11.50
N GLY A 204 3.48 -4.18 -11.96
CA GLY A 204 2.95 -4.76 -13.19
C GLY A 204 2.42 -3.70 -14.14
N TYR A 205 2.69 -3.86 -15.42
CA TYR A 205 2.03 -3.09 -16.49
C TYR A 205 0.93 -3.94 -17.13
N PHE A 206 -0.27 -3.40 -17.12
CA PHE A 206 -1.46 -4.08 -17.61
C PHE A 206 -1.97 -3.41 -18.90
N GLY A 207 -2.44 -4.24 -19.83
CA GLY A 207 -3.20 -3.82 -20.99
C GLY A 207 -4.67 -3.61 -20.66
N GLU A 208 -5.56 -3.94 -21.60
CA GLU A 208 -7.00 -3.90 -21.36
C GLU A 208 -7.40 -4.98 -20.33
N GLY A 209 -8.20 -4.58 -19.34
CA GLY A 209 -8.66 -5.45 -18.26
C GLY A 209 -7.52 -5.99 -17.38
N SER A 210 -7.38 -7.30 -17.31
CA SER A 210 -6.38 -8.00 -16.49
C SER A 210 -5.16 -8.51 -17.27
N ASP A 211 -4.95 -8.06 -18.52
CA ASP A 211 -3.85 -8.49 -19.37
C ASP A 211 -2.49 -7.98 -18.85
N LEU A 212 -1.79 -8.80 -18.07
CA LEU A 212 -0.45 -8.49 -17.57
C LEU A 212 0.58 -8.62 -18.69
N ARG A 213 1.12 -7.51 -19.15
CA ARG A 213 2.11 -7.47 -20.25
C ARG A 213 3.54 -7.71 -19.79
N TYR A 214 3.92 -7.11 -18.66
CA TYR A 214 5.23 -7.33 -18.04
C TYR A 214 5.18 -6.89 -16.57
N GLN A 215 6.08 -7.46 -15.78
CA GLN A 215 6.20 -7.15 -14.34
C GLN A 215 7.66 -7.16 -13.90
N ASP A 216 7.90 -6.54 -12.76
CA ASP A 216 9.17 -6.57 -12.03
C ASP A 216 8.90 -6.78 -10.54
N GLU A 217 9.87 -7.37 -9.85
CA GLU A 217 9.91 -7.47 -8.40
C GLU A 217 11.14 -6.71 -7.90
N ILE A 218 10.95 -5.89 -6.89
CA ILE A 218 12.01 -5.04 -6.33
C ILE A 218 12.33 -5.55 -4.94
N HIS A 219 13.48 -6.17 -4.82
CA HIS A 219 14.01 -6.80 -3.63
C HIS A 219 15.10 -5.94 -2.98
N GLY A 220 15.54 -6.32 -1.78
CA GLY A 220 16.55 -5.64 -1.00
C GLY A 220 15.98 -4.96 0.23
N SER A 221 16.79 -4.18 0.92
CA SER A 221 16.33 -3.37 2.05
C SER A 221 15.28 -2.34 1.63
N LEU A 222 14.47 -1.85 2.58
CA LEU A 222 13.44 -0.86 2.26
C LEU A 222 14.02 0.44 1.69
N PHE A 223 15.26 0.83 2.02
CA PHE A 223 15.92 1.98 1.40
C PHE A 223 16.24 1.72 -0.07
N ILE A 224 16.77 0.53 -0.39
CA ILE A 224 17.03 0.11 -1.76
C ILE A 224 15.71 0.03 -2.54
N GLN A 225 14.66 -0.57 -1.97
CA GLN A 225 13.36 -0.66 -2.61
C GLN A 225 12.76 0.72 -2.89
N ALA A 226 12.82 1.64 -1.91
CA ALA A 226 12.28 2.99 -2.02
C ALA A 226 12.90 3.80 -3.18
N ASP A 227 14.20 3.71 -3.37
CA ASP A 227 14.90 4.39 -4.46
C ASP A 227 14.62 3.71 -5.81
N ARG A 228 14.80 2.39 -5.87
CA ARG A 228 14.66 1.61 -7.12
C ARG A 228 13.24 1.62 -7.70
N VAL A 229 12.22 1.58 -6.85
CA VAL A 229 10.83 1.59 -7.33
C VAL A 229 10.51 2.89 -8.05
N ILE A 230 10.93 4.02 -7.51
CA ILE A 230 10.70 5.33 -8.14
C ILE A 230 11.49 5.45 -9.45
N GLU A 231 12.75 5.02 -9.45
CA GLU A 231 13.55 5.00 -10.66
C GLU A 231 12.90 4.13 -11.74
N LEU A 232 12.50 2.90 -11.40
CA LEU A 232 11.92 1.95 -12.35
C LEU A 232 10.59 2.44 -12.94
N ILE A 233 9.72 3.06 -12.11
CA ILE A 233 8.46 3.63 -12.58
C ILE A 233 8.72 4.66 -13.69
N TYR A 234 9.65 5.59 -13.48
CA TYR A 234 9.90 6.69 -14.42
C TYR A 234 10.84 6.35 -15.58
N LEU A 235 11.63 5.29 -15.49
CA LEU A 235 12.48 4.82 -16.61
C LEU A 235 11.78 3.81 -17.52
N LYS A 236 10.99 2.89 -16.94
CA LYS A 236 10.44 1.75 -17.69
C LYS A 236 8.94 1.84 -17.90
N TYR A 237 8.21 2.21 -16.86
CA TYR A 237 6.74 2.10 -16.87
C TYR A 237 6.04 3.37 -17.32
N MET A 238 6.62 4.53 -17.07
CA MET A 238 6.01 5.81 -17.33
C MET A 238 6.86 6.63 -18.30
N LYS A 239 6.40 6.75 -19.55
CA LYS A 239 7.09 7.52 -20.58
C LYS A 239 6.79 9.01 -20.43
N ALA A 240 7.83 9.85 -20.49
CA ALA A 240 7.65 11.30 -20.56
C ALA A 240 6.96 11.71 -21.85
N ILE A 241 6.07 12.66 -21.76
CA ILE A 241 5.47 13.38 -22.89
C ILE A 241 6.48 14.47 -23.27
N ILE A 242 6.90 14.46 -24.52
CA ILE A 242 7.85 15.45 -25.03
C ILE A 242 7.07 16.58 -25.68
N SER A 243 7.31 17.80 -25.23
CA SER A 243 6.81 19.03 -25.82
C SER A 243 7.97 19.99 -26.07
N TYR A 244 7.73 21.06 -26.83
CA TYR A 244 8.73 22.08 -27.11
C TYR A 244 8.15 23.45 -26.78
N ASP A 245 8.92 24.24 -26.02
CA ASP A 245 8.69 25.67 -25.87
C ASP A 245 9.77 26.38 -26.69
N ASN A 246 9.36 26.89 -27.84
CA ASN A 246 10.25 27.35 -28.91
C ASN A 246 11.26 26.25 -29.33
N VAL A 247 12.53 26.43 -28.99
CA VAL A 247 13.62 25.47 -29.27
C VAL A 247 13.97 24.59 -28.06
N THR A 248 13.33 24.81 -26.90
CA THR A 248 13.63 24.09 -25.66
C THR A 248 12.74 22.88 -25.54
N ARG A 249 13.35 21.70 -25.49
CA ARG A 249 12.65 20.43 -25.23
C ARG A 249 12.21 20.38 -23.76
N ILE A 250 10.93 20.12 -23.53
CA ILE A 250 10.33 19.93 -22.22
C ILE A 250 9.85 18.48 -22.10
N GLU A 251 10.27 17.81 -21.05
CA GLU A 251 9.80 16.47 -20.71
C GLU A 251 8.83 16.55 -19.53
N THR A 252 7.59 16.14 -19.75
CA THR A 252 6.57 16.11 -18.72
C THR A 252 6.11 14.67 -18.49
N TYR A 253 6.28 14.16 -17.28
CA TYR A 253 5.78 12.84 -16.94
C TYR A 253 4.27 12.86 -16.75
N PRO A 254 3.55 11.77 -17.07
CA PRO A 254 2.09 11.70 -16.90
C PRO A 254 1.61 11.89 -15.45
N LEU A 255 2.44 11.55 -14.46
CA LEU A 255 2.18 11.75 -13.04
C LEU A 255 3.34 12.49 -12.35
N PRO A 256 3.05 13.34 -11.36
CA PRO A 256 4.09 14.08 -10.64
C PRO A 256 4.93 13.15 -9.77
N LYS A 257 6.25 13.16 -9.99
CA LYS A 257 7.20 12.31 -9.24
C LYS A 257 7.10 12.50 -7.73
N ALA A 258 6.83 13.71 -7.26
CA ALA A 258 6.69 14.00 -5.83
C ALA A 258 5.50 13.27 -5.21
N ALA A 259 4.34 13.23 -5.89
CA ALA A 259 3.15 12.53 -5.39
C ALA A 259 3.33 11.02 -5.38
N VAL A 260 3.86 10.45 -6.47
CA VAL A 260 4.12 9.00 -6.57
C VAL A 260 5.12 8.56 -5.50
N ARG A 261 6.19 9.33 -5.31
CA ARG A 261 7.21 9.06 -4.28
C ARG A 261 6.61 9.05 -2.88
N GLU A 262 5.85 10.09 -2.54
CA GLU A 262 5.20 10.18 -1.22
C GLU A 262 4.23 9.02 -0.99
N ALA A 263 3.43 8.64 -2.00
CA ALA A 263 2.51 7.51 -1.91
C ALA A 263 3.22 6.17 -1.72
N VAL A 264 4.33 5.94 -2.41
CA VAL A 264 5.16 4.74 -2.23
C VAL A 264 5.77 4.70 -0.83
N TYR A 265 6.30 5.81 -0.33
CA TYR A 265 6.87 5.86 1.01
C TYR A 265 5.81 5.64 2.10
N ASN A 266 4.61 6.18 1.92
CA ASN A 266 3.48 5.91 2.80
C ASN A 266 3.10 4.44 2.76
N ALA A 267 3.04 3.81 1.59
CA ALA A 267 2.79 2.37 1.47
C ALA A 267 3.85 1.55 2.22
N ILE A 268 5.15 1.87 2.11
CA ILE A 268 6.23 1.19 2.83
C ILE A 268 6.08 1.34 4.35
N ILE A 269 5.84 2.57 4.84
CA ILE A 269 5.80 2.87 6.27
C ILE A 269 4.54 2.27 6.94
N HIS A 270 3.41 2.27 6.23
CA HIS A 270 2.12 1.85 6.77
C HIS A 270 1.73 0.41 6.40
N SER A 271 2.57 -0.31 5.62
CA SER A 271 2.29 -1.71 5.28
C SER A 271 2.22 -2.60 6.52
N ASN A 272 1.22 -3.46 6.58
CA ASN A 272 1.16 -4.54 7.56
C ASN A 272 2.03 -5.71 7.12
N TYR A 273 3.30 -5.65 7.45
CA TYR A 273 4.26 -6.70 7.11
C TYR A 273 3.97 -8.06 7.77
N ALA A 274 3.09 -8.08 8.79
CA ALA A 274 2.64 -9.34 9.40
C ALA A 274 1.70 -10.14 8.51
N ALA A 275 1.05 -9.50 7.53
CA ALA A 275 0.22 -10.16 6.53
C ALA A 275 1.04 -10.96 5.50
N LEU A 276 2.35 -10.69 5.39
CA LEU A 276 3.28 -11.35 4.46
C LEU A 276 2.91 -11.14 2.98
N VAL A 277 2.19 -10.06 2.67
CA VAL A 277 1.76 -9.68 1.33
C VAL A 277 2.64 -8.52 0.83
N PRO A 278 3.18 -8.58 -0.40
CA PRO A 278 3.99 -7.51 -0.95
C PRO A 278 3.14 -6.28 -1.32
N ILE A 279 3.76 -5.10 -1.27
CA ILE A 279 3.20 -3.89 -1.85
C ILE A 279 3.05 -4.10 -3.35
N GLN A 280 1.91 -3.71 -3.92
CA GLN A 280 1.61 -3.88 -5.34
C GLN A 280 1.40 -2.54 -6.03
N ILE A 281 2.09 -2.36 -7.16
CA ILE A 281 1.92 -1.20 -8.04
C ILE A 281 1.42 -1.72 -9.39
N ARG A 282 0.20 -1.34 -9.75
CA ARG A 282 -0.42 -1.68 -11.03
C ARG A 282 -0.47 -0.45 -11.91
N ILE A 283 0.12 -0.52 -13.08
CA ILE A 283 0.18 0.58 -14.03
C ILE A 283 -0.60 0.19 -15.28
N HIS A 284 -1.58 1.01 -15.61
CA HIS A 284 -2.38 0.98 -16.82
C HIS A 284 -2.09 2.22 -17.67
N GLU A 285 -2.60 2.27 -18.88
CA GLU A 285 -2.46 3.44 -19.73
C GLU A 285 -3.16 4.69 -19.14
N ASP A 286 -4.29 4.49 -18.45
CA ASP A 286 -5.18 5.51 -17.91
C ASP A 286 -5.17 5.64 -16.38
N ALA A 287 -4.45 4.76 -15.67
CA ALA A 287 -4.41 4.77 -14.21
C ALA A 287 -3.15 4.12 -13.64
N MET A 288 -2.74 4.55 -12.45
CA MET A 288 -1.77 3.85 -11.62
C MET A 288 -2.36 3.61 -10.24
N TYR A 289 -2.24 2.38 -9.75
CA TYR A 289 -2.70 1.96 -8.43
C TYR A 289 -1.51 1.55 -7.59
N ILE A 290 -1.45 2.03 -6.34
CA ILE A 290 -0.51 1.56 -5.32
C ILE A 290 -1.35 0.98 -4.20
N SER A 291 -1.15 -0.28 -3.86
CA SER A 291 -1.89 -0.95 -2.79
C SER A 291 -0.96 -1.68 -1.83
N ASN A 292 -1.33 -1.66 -0.57
CA ASN A 292 -0.67 -2.39 0.51
C ASN A 292 -1.69 -2.82 1.56
N ASP A 293 -1.43 -3.96 2.18
CA ASP A 293 -2.13 -4.37 3.40
C ASP A 293 -1.89 -3.33 4.51
N CYS A 294 -2.92 -2.94 5.22
CA CYS A 294 -2.84 -1.91 6.26
C CYS A 294 -3.78 -2.20 7.43
N VAL A 295 -3.43 -1.62 8.58
CA VAL A 295 -4.29 -1.62 9.77
C VAL A 295 -4.56 -0.17 10.14
N PHE A 296 -5.81 0.25 9.99
CA PHE A 296 -6.23 1.59 10.39
C PHE A 296 -6.35 1.69 11.92
N PRO A 297 -6.00 2.84 12.51
CA PRO A 297 -6.33 3.12 13.89
C PRO A 297 -7.84 3.01 14.13
N VAL A 298 -8.23 2.59 15.31
CA VAL A 298 -9.65 2.41 15.65
C VAL A 298 -10.44 3.70 15.41
N GLY A 299 -11.53 3.58 14.65
CA GLY A 299 -12.42 4.68 14.30
C GLY A 299 -11.97 5.54 13.11
N TRP A 300 -10.84 5.21 12.46
CA TRP A 300 -10.42 5.90 11.25
C TRP A 300 -11.17 5.37 10.02
N THR A 301 -11.47 6.28 9.12
CA THR A 301 -12.06 6.03 7.79
C THR A 301 -11.22 6.71 6.72
N ILE A 302 -11.55 6.52 5.45
CA ILE A 302 -10.91 7.26 4.35
C ILE A 302 -11.12 8.77 4.49
N GLU A 303 -12.29 9.20 4.95
CA GLU A 303 -12.59 10.61 5.20
C GLU A 303 -11.65 11.18 6.26
N THR A 304 -11.49 10.50 7.39
CA THR A 304 -10.54 10.88 8.46
C THR A 304 -9.10 10.92 7.94
N LEU A 305 -8.73 9.96 7.07
CA LEU A 305 -7.40 9.92 6.46
C LEU A 305 -7.14 11.14 5.56
N MET A 306 -8.16 11.66 4.87
CA MET A 306 -8.07 12.82 4.00
C MET A 306 -8.07 14.16 4.75
N GLU A 307 -8.51 14.18 6.00
CA GLU A 307 -8.50 15.35 6.87
C GLU A 307 -7.13 15.53 7.54
N ARG A 308 -6.96 16.66 8.26
CA ARG A 308 -5.77 16.89 9.08
C ARG A 308 -5.77 15.99 10.30
N HIS A 309 -4.75 15.14 10.40
CA HIS A 309 -4.59 14.20 11.50
C HIS A 309 -3.14 14.17 12.00
N ARG A 310 -2.94 13.59 13.17
CA ARG A 310 -1.59 13.31 13.68
C ARG A 310 -1.01 12.11 12.92
N SER A 311 0.29 12.15 12.63
CA SER A 311 0.99 10.98 12.11
C SER A 311 0.92 9.82 13.11
N GLN A 312 0.36 8.70 12.69
CA GLN A 312 0.27 7.46 13.46
C GLN A 312 0.79 6.28 12.61
N PRO A 313 2.10 6.18 12.41
CA PRO A 313 2.64 5.11 11.57
C PRO A 313 2.38 3.75 12.21
N TYR A 314 1.98 2.79 11.38
CA TYR A 314 1.83 1.40 11.81
C TYR A 314 3.17 0.81 12.24
N ASN A 315 4.25 1.16 11.52
CA ASN A 315 5.63 0.76 11.79
C ASN A 315 6.47 1.98 12.22
N PRO A 316 6.44 2.39 13.50
CA PRO A 316 7.07 3.62 13.96
C PRO A 316 8.60 3.61 13.87
N ASN A 317 9.27 2.44 13.99
CA ASN A 317 10.72 2.37 13.83
C ASN A 317 11.14 2.50 12.37
N ILE A 318 10.40 1.91 11.43
CA ILE A 318 10.60 2.10 9.99
C ILE A 318 10.36 3.58 9.64
N ALA A 319 9.26 4.17 10.14
CA ALA A 319 8.96 5.58 9.94
C ALA A 319 10.07 6.50 10.46
N ASN A 320 10.64 6.20 11.64
CA ASN A 320 11.79 6.94 12.18
C ASN A 320 13.02 6.83 11.27
N GLY A 321 13.34 5.63 10.76
CA GLY A 321 14.43 5.42 9.81
C GLY A 321 14.25 6.25 8.53
N PHE A 322 13.05 6.22 7.93
CA PHE A 322 12.71 7.02 6.76
C PHE A 322 12.73 8.53 7.05
N PHE A 323 12.26 8.95 8.23
CA PHE A 323 12.36 10.34 8.66
C PHE A 323 13.82 10.79 8.78
N ARG A 324 14.67 10.05 9.50
CA ARG A 324 16.09 10.39 9.68
C ARG A 324 16.85 10.43 8.35
N ALA A 325 16.54 9.53 7.44
CA ALA A 325 17.08 9.56 6.08
C ALA A 325 16.52 10.70 5.20
N GLY A 326 15.50 11.43 5.64
CA GLY A 326 14.96 12.54 4.86
C GLY A 326 13.90 12.20 3.83
N TYR A 327 13.43 10.95 3.81
CA TYR A 327 12.42 10.51 2.84
C TYR A 327 11.02 11.06 3.16
N VAL A 328 10.64 11.13 4.44
CA VAL A 328 9.30 11.56 4.89
C VAL A 328 9.35 12.61 5.99
N GLU A 329 8.22 13.27 6.22
CA GLU A 329 7.99 14.16 7.37
C GLU A 329 7.10 13.48 8.41
N THR A 330 7.10 13.99 9.66
CA THR A 330 6.39 13.36 10.79
C THR A 330 5.09 14.08 11.20
N TRP A 331 4.61 15.02 10.36
CA TRP A 331 3.49 15.91 10.74
C TRP A 331 2.12 15.47 10.20
N GLY A 332 1.99 14.28 9.61
CA GLY A 332 0.74 13.79 9.03
C GLY A 332 0.31 14.53 7.75
N ARG A 333 1.25 15.19 7.05
CA ARG A 333 0.98 15.98 5.84
C ARG A 333 1.23 15.23 4.53
N GLY A 334 1.47 13.92 4.58
CA GLY A 334 1.81 13.13 3.39
C GLY A 334 0.74 13.22 2.31
N ILE A 335 -0.52 13.02 2.68
CA ILE A 335 -1.64 13.08 1.73
C ILE A 335 -1.86 14.51 1.20
N GLU A 336 -1.77 15.54 2.05
CA GLU A 336 -1.84 16.93 1.63
C GLU A 336 -0.79 17.23 0.54
N LYS A 337 0.46 16.78 0.72
CA LYS A 337 1.54 16.92 -0.27
C LYS A 337 1.26 16.18 -1.58
N ILE A 338 0.71 14.97 -1.50
CA ILE A 338 0.30 14.22 -2.70
C ILE A 338 -0.74 15.03 -3.47
N CYS A 339 -1.77 15.52 -2.79
CA CYS A 339 -2.82 16.33 -3.38
C CYS A 339 -2.30 17.64 -4.00
N GLU A 340 -1.44 18.36 -3.28
CA GLU A 340 -0.81 19.60 -3.78
C GLU A 340 0.04 19.35 -5.03
N ALA A 341 0.83 18.24 -5.02
CA ALA A 341 1.65 17.88 -6.17
C ALA A 341 0.80 17.51 -7.39
N CYS A 342 -0.31 16.77 -7.21
CA CYS A 342 -1.27 16.46 -8.27
C CYS A 342 -1.91 17.73 -8.82
N LYS A 343 -2.39 18.62 -7.96
CA LYS A 343 -2.99 19.90 -8.36
C LYS A 343 -2.01 20.77 -9.14
N LYS A 344 -0.76 20.90 -8.65
CA LYS A 344 0.29 21.69 -9.34
C LYS A 344 0.64 21.09 -10.70
N HIS A 345 0.57 19.79 -10.85
CA HIS A 345 0.87 19.07 -12.09
C HIS A 345 -0.29 19.07 -13.09
N GLY A 346 -1.50 19.46 -12.67
CA GLY A 346 -2.69 19.47 -13.51
C GLY A 346 -3.36 18.12 -13.69
N VAL A 347 -3.09 17.15 -12.80
CA VAL A 347 -3.77 15.84 -12.78
C VAL A 347 -4.89 15.83 -11.73
N PRO A 348 -5.90 14.95 -11.88
CA PRO A 348 -6.91 14.75 -10.86
C PRO A 348 -6.33 14.41 -9.49
N MET A 349 -7.08 14.73 -8.43
CA MET A 349 -6.73 14.33 -7.07
C MET A 349 -6.73 12.80 -6.98
N PRO A 350 -5.84 12.21 -6.16
CA PRO A 350 -5.81 10.76 -5.99
C PRO A 350 -7.07 10.27 -5.28
N GLU A 351 -7.55 9.09 -5.68
CA GLU A 351 -8.68 8.42 -5.08
C GLU A 351 -8.18 7.33 -4.13
N TYR A 352 -8.63 7.34 -2.86
CA TYR A 352 -8.31 6.31 -1.88
C TYR A 352 -9.48 5.37 -1.70
N THR A 353 -9.22 4.07 -1.68
CA THR A 353 -10.21 3.03 -1.38
C THR A 353 -9.67 2.08 -0.33
N LEU A 354 -10.54 1.61 0.55
CA LEU A 354 -10.22 0.60 1.57
C LEU A 354 -11.09 -0.62 1.33
N HIS A 355 -10.46 -1.76 1.10
CA HIS A 355 -11.12 -3.04 0.96
C HIS A 355 -10.61 -3.99 2.06
N LEU A 356 -11.44 -4.25 3.06
CA LEU A 356 -11.04 -5.03 4.23
C LEU A 356 -9.78 -4.44 4.89
N GLU A 357 -8.64 -5.08 4.71
CA GLU A 357 -7.33 -4.68 5.24
C GLU A 357 -6.37 -4.14 4.16
N ASP A 358 -6.84 -3.93 2.92
CA ASP A 358 -6.05 -3.40 1.80
C ASP A 358 -6.44 -1.96 1.50
N ILE A 359 -5.47 -1.03 1.60
CA ILE A 359 -5.62 0.34 1.15
C ILE A 359 -5.03 0.49 -0.25
N MET A 360 -5.77 1.14 -1.12
CA MET A 360 -5.36 1.41 -2.49
C MET A 360 -5.51 2.88 -2.81
N VAL A 361 -4.44 3.50 -3.33
CA VAL A 361 -4.48 4.83 -3.92
C VAL A 361 -4.41 4.72 -5.45
N LYS A 362 -5.36 5.38 -6.11
CA LYS A 362 -5.43 5.48 -7.57
C LYS A 362 -5.02 6.86 -8.02
N PHE A 363 -4.11 6.92 -8.97
CA PHE A 363 -3.73 8.12 -9.71
C PHE A 363 -4.25 8.06 -11.14
N THR A 364 -4.81 9.17 -11.63
CA THR A 364 -5.19 9.33 -13.03
C THR A 364 -4.13 10.19 -13.72
N PRO A 365 -3.38 9.65 -14.70
CA PRO A 365 -2.32 10.37 -15.38
C PRO A 365 -2.88 11.45 -16.33
N LEU A 366 -2.03 12.40 -16.74
CA LEU A 366 -2.32 13.29 -17.86
C LEU A 366 -2.64 12.45 -19.09
N GLY A 367 -3.87 12.56 -19.59
CA GLY A 367 -4.27 11.90 -20.84
C GLY A 367 -3.56 12.57 -22.02
N GLN A 368 -2.94 11.77 -22.89
CA GLN A 368 -2.33 12.31 -24.13
C GLN A 368 -3.30 13.23 -24.91
N LYS A 369 -4.59 12.91 -24.92
CA LYS A 369 -5.62 13.72 -25.59
C LYS A 369 -5.94 15.05 -24.91
N ASN A 370 -5.81 15.14 -23.59
CA ASN A 370 -6.10 16.37 -22.83
C ASN A 370 -4.93 17.33 -22.79
N PHE A 371 -3.71 16.82 -22.70
CA PHE A 371 -2.48 17.61 -22.76
C PHE A 371 -2.36 18.40 -24.06
N LEU A 372 -2.88 17.84 -25.16
CA LEU A 372 -2.84 18.43 -26.49
C LEU A 372 -3.94 19.50 -26.74
N LYS A 373 -5.06 19.45 -26.00
CA LYS A 373 -6.14 20.42 -26.11
C LYS A 373 -5.84 21.74 -25.39
N ASP A 374 -5.16 21.67 -24.24
CA ASP A 374 -4.96 22.86 -23.38
C ASP A 374 -3.74 23.71 -23.77
N GLN A 375 -2.81 23.18 -24.57
CA GLN A 375 -1.58 23.89 -24.90
C GLN A 375 -1.49 24.41 -26.33
N ASN A 376 -2.48 24.18 -27.23
CA ASN A 376 -2.31 24.47 -28.67
C ASN A 376 -0.95 23.94 -29.23
N VAL A 377 -0.41 22.91 -28.59
CA VAL A 377 0.84 22.28 -28.99
C VAL A 377 0.51 21.36 -30.16
N LEU A 378 0.86 21.81 -31.33
CA LEU A 378 0.98 20.94 -32.49
C LEU A 378 1.83 19.73 -32.10
N ILE A 379 1.20 18.52 -32.04
CA ILE A 379 1.95 17.26 -31.99
C ILE A 379 2.50 17.05 -33.38
N ASN A 380 3.50 17.80 -33.69
CA ASN A 380 4.40 17.50 -34.76
C ASN A 380 5.74 17.30 -34.06
N ASP A 381 6.13 16.03 -33.81
CA ASP A 381 7.54 15.75 -33.66
C ASP A 381 8.18 16.18 -34.99
N PRO A 382 8.90 17.31 -35.04
CA PRO A 382 9.46 17.80 -36.29
C PRO A 382 10.40 16.78 -36.94
N LEU A 383 10.91 15.83 -36.14
CA LEU A 383 11.73 14.73 -36.62
C LEU A 383 10.87 13.62 -37.27
N ASN A 384 9.67 13.33 -36.74
CA ASN A 384 8.77 12.35 -37.34
C ASN A 384 8.11 12.93 -38.61
N ASP A 385 7.72 14.20 -38.60
CA ASP A 385 7.18 14.87 -39.80
C ASP A 385 8.25 15.06 -40.87
N LEU A 386 9.48 15.41 -40.51
CA LEU A 386 10.61 15.47 -41.42
C LEU A 386 11.01 14.08 -41.95
N LEU A 387 10.85 13.02 -41.14
CA LEU A 387 11.09 11.64 -41.55
C LEU A 387 9.94 11.12 -42.43
N ASP A 388 8.69 11.41 -42.08
CA ASP A 388 7.53 11.02 -42.90
C ASP A 388 7.49 11.84 -44.22
N ASP A 389 7.75 13.14 -44.20
CA ASP A 389 7.92 13.97 -45.40
C ASP A 389 9.07 13.49 -46.30
N SER A 390 10.18 13.04 -45.71
CA SER A 390 11.30 12.48 -46.47
C SER A 390 10.95 11.11 -47.02
N LEU A 391 10.20 10.26 -46.31
CA LEU A 391 9.76 8.95 -46.75
C LEU A 391 8.69 9.07 -47.82
N GLU A 392 7.73 10.00 -47.71
CA GLU A 392 6.75 10.31 -48.73
C GLU A 392 7.45 10.72 -50.07
N LYS A 393 8.41 11.63 -49.98
CA LYS A 393 9.20 12.09 -51.14
C LYS A 393 9.98 10.95 -51.82
N ILE A 394 10.61 10.08 -51.00
CA ILE A 394 11.37 8.93 -51.52
C ILE A 394 10.40 7.90 -52.17
N ILE A 395 9.24 7.65 -51.59
CA ILE A 395 8.21 6.75 -52.16
C ILE A 395 7.69 7.33 -53.48
N LEU A 396 7.36 8.62 -53.52
CA LEU A 396 6.89 9.29 -54.72
C LEU A 396 7.95 9.29 -55.82
N SER A 397 9.21 9.52 -55.53
CA SER A 397 10.33 9.42 -56.47
C SER A 397 10.49 8.00 -57.01
N ALA A 398 10.46 6.99 -56.11
CA ALA A 398 10.59 5.60 -56.48
C ALA A 398 9.43 5.11 -57.37
N ILE A 399 8.22 5.58 -57.14
CA ILE A 399 7.04 5.30 -57.97
C ILE A 399 7.14 5.98 -59.31
N ARG A 400 7.65 7.22 -59.40
CA ARG A 400 7.88 7.92 -60.66
C ARG A 400 8.97 7.26 -61.51
N GLU A 401 10.03 6.74 -60.88
CA GLU A 401 11.10 6.00 -61.55
C GLU A 401 10.62 4.63 -62.03
N ASN A 402 9.82 3.95 -61.25
CA ASN A 402 9.26 2.64 -61.60
C ASN A 402 7.80 2.49 -61.13
N PRO A 403 6.80 2.79 -61.98
CA PRO A 403 5.38 2.64 -61.65
C PRO A 403 4.95 1.24 -61.26
N HIS A 404 5.72 0.22 -61.59
CA HIS A 404 5.42 -1.20 -61.28
C HIS A 404 6.10 -1.67 -59.99
N ILE A 405 6.78 -0.78 -59.25
CA ILE A 405 7.50 -1.12 -58.03
C ILE A 405 6.56 -1.76 -56.99
N THR A 406 6.98 -2.87 -56.42
CA THR A 406 6.22 -3.58 -55.40
C THR A 406 6.44 -2.96 -53.98
N GLN A 407 5.49 -3.22 -53.08
CA GLN A 407 5.64 -2.76 -51.69
C GLN A 407 6.89 -3.31 -51.00
N ALA A 408 7.27 -4.57 -51.29
CA ALA A 408 8.47 -5.19 -50.77
C ALA A 408 9.76 -4.50 -51.31
N GLN A 409 9.79 -4.16 -52.57
CA GLN A 409 10.91 -3.41 -53.17
C GLN A 409 11.01 -2.00 -52.61
N LEU A 410 9.88 -1.33 -52.34
CA LEU A 410 9.85 -0.05 -51.63
C LEU A 410 10.39 -0.17 -50.23
N ALA A 411 10.01 -1.21 -49.49
CA ALA A 411 10.51 -1.43 -48.13
C ALA A 411 12.03 -1.64 -48.13
N THR A 412 12.57 -2.39 -49.08
CA THR A 412 14.02 -2.59 -49.23
C THR A 412 14.72 -1.28 -49.61
N LYS A 413 14.19 -0.51 -50.57
CA LYS A 413 14.76 0.77 -51.02
C LYS A 413 14.76 1.82 -49.90
N LEU A 414 13.78 1.75 -49.00
CA LEU A 414 13.64 2.64 -47.81
C LEU A 414 14.43 2.17 -46.60
N ASN A 415 15.00 0.97 -46.63
CA ASN A 415 15.61 0.30 -45.47
C ASN A 415 14.69 0.29 -44.24
N ARG A 416 13.40 -0.05 -44.46
CA ARG A 416 12.36 -0.06 -43.45
C ARG A 416 11.58 -1.37 -43.47
N SER A 417 10.86 -1.64 -42.36
CA SER A 417 10.00 -2.82 -42.29
C SER A 417 8.80 -2.72 -43.27
N ASP A 418 8.34 -3.85 -43.77
CA ASP A 418 7.13 -3.95 -44.60
C ASP A 418 5.92 -3.25 -43.96
N ARG A 419 5.80 -3.32 -42.63
CA ARG A 419 4.69 -2.72 -41.85
C ARG A 419 4.72 -1.19 -41.93
N GLN A 420 5.87 -0.57 -41.75
CA GLN A 420 6.04 0.88 -41.81
C GLN A 420 5.79 1.39 -43.25
N THR A 421 6.35 0.73 -44.23
CA THR A 421 6.16 1.09 -45.67
C THR A 421 4.68 1.00 -46.07
N ARG A 422 3.95 -0.04 -45.64
CA ARG A 422 2.51 -0.17 -45.88
C ARG A 422 1.69 0.95 -45.26
N ARG A 423 2.08 1.43 -44.03
CA ARG A 423 1.40 2.55 -43.40
C ARG A 423 1.50 3.82 -44.23
N VAL A 424 2.69 4.22 -44.62
CA VAL A 424 2.91 5.43 -45.45
C VAL A 424 2.21 5.32 -46.82
N ILE A 425 2.27 4.18 -47.48
CA ILE A 425 1.53 3.95 -48.75
C ILE A 425 0.02 4.07 -48.56
N LYS A 426 -0.52 3.59 -47.45
CA LYS A 426 -1.94 3.72 -47.09
C LYS A 426 -2.33 5.17 -46.92
N GLU A 427 -1.54 5.94 -46.17
CA GLU A 427 -1.75 7.37 -45.94
C GLU A 427 -1.70 8.19 -47.24
N LEU A 428 -0.71 7.93 -48.13
CA LEU A 428 -0.64 8.56 -49.45
C LEU A 428 -1.84 8.27 -50.34
N ARG A 429 -2.41 7.06 -50.22
CA ARG A 429 -3.64 6.70 -50.90
C ARG A 429 -4.87 7.39 -50.33
N GLU A 430 -4.98 7.47 -49.03
CA GLU A 430 -6.08 8.15 -48.32
C GLU A 430 -6.05 9.66 -48.60
N LYS A 431 -4.86 10.25 -48.70
CA LYS A 431 -4.66 11.66 -49.13
C LYS A 431 -4.91 11.86 -50.64
N GLY A 432 -5.13 10.80 -51.41
CA GLY A 432 -5.38 10.88 -52.87
C GLY A 432 -4.15 11.22 -53.69
N ILE A 433 -2.92 11.17 -53.10
CA ILE A 433 -1.65 11.52 -53.75
C ILE A 433 -1.18 10.41 -54.71
N ILE A 434 -1.43 9.15 -54.34
CA ILE A 434 -1.11 7.99 -55.19
C ILE A 434 -2.34 7.07 -55.36
N GLU A 435 -2.42 6.44 -56.52
CA GLU A 435 -3.44 5.45 -56.81
C GLU A 435 -2.81 4.25 -57.48
N ARG A 436 -3.37 3.05 -57.23
CA ARG A 436 -2.92 1.84 -57.91
C ARG A 436 -3.98 1.35 -58.91
N ILE A 437 -3.61 1.29 -60.19
CA ILE A 437 -4.50 0.80 -61.28
C ILE A 437 -4.05 -0.58 -61.72
N GLY A 438 -5.00 -1.51 -61.88
CA GLY A 438 -4.75 -2.85 -62.34
C GLY A 438 -4.72 -3.92 -61.24
N SER A 439 -4.29 -5.14 -61.58
CA SER A 439 -4.32 -6.28 -60.67
C SER A 439 -3.21 -6.25 -59.63
N ARG A 440 -3.33 -7.09 -58.59
CA ARG A 440 -2.31 -7.20 -57.52
C ARG A 440 -0.92 -7.61 -58.03
N LYS A 441 -0.85 -8.33 -59.17
CA LYS A 441 0.41 -8.84 -59.72
C LYS A 441 0.97 -7.96 -60.86
N SER A 442 0.13 -7.26 -61.62
CA SER A 442 0.52 -6.48 -62.80
C SER A 442 0.05 -5.03 -62.79
N GLY A 443 -0.42 -4.53 -61.64
CA GLY A 443 -0.88 -3.15 -61.50
C GLY A 443 0.28 -2.15 -61.36
N GLN A 444 0.01 -0.90 -61.77
CA GLN A 444 0.95 0.20 -61.69
C GLN A 444 0.45 1.28 -60.71
N TRP A 445 1.38 1.98 -60.12
CA TRP A 445 1.12 3.16 -59.31
C TRP A 445 1.06 4.42 -60.16
N ILE A 446 0.13 5.28 -59.85
CA ILE A 446 0.03 6.62 -60.44
C ILE A 446 0.16 7.64 -59.34
N VAL A 447 0.98 8.63 -59.54
CA VAL A 447 1.09 9.83 -58.68
C VAL A 447 0.18 10.89 -59.27
N LYS A 448 -0.78 11.38 -58.51
CA LYS A 448 -1.76 12.42 -58.92
C LYS A 448 -1.21 13.82 -58.66
#